data_4094171559231ea7f890f6124aebd978
#
_entry.id   4094171559231ea7f890f6124aebd978
#
_cell.length_a   1.000
_cell.length_b   1.000
_cell.length_c   1.000
_cell.angle_alpha   90.00
_cell.angle_beta   90.00
_cell.angle_gamma   90.00
#
_symmetry.space_group_name_H-M   'P 1'
#
loop_
_entity.id
_entity.type
_entity.pdbx_description
1 polymer ?
#
loop_
_entity_poly.entity_id
_entity_poly.type
_entity_poly.pdbx_seq_one_letter_code
_entity_poly.pdbx_strand_id
1 'polypeptide(L)'
;IDVQIIPFLDLKQTDLSPFEGFVISGAPILLTEIDPEPYINAFRWILNENRPILGICFGHQILGLLHGARVARMKEDRDFQEIEVIKDDLLFERLPDVFEMQEDHCEHISVPKNFDLLACSDACINEAMKHKDKLHYGVQFHPEVSGNYGNILLENFTALVMSQQKK
;
A
#
# COMPACT_ATOMS: atom_id res chain seq x y z
N ILE A 1 18.78 7.81 2.35
CA ILE A 1 18.08 6.62 2.83
C ILE A 1 18.71 5.40 2.22
N ASP A 2 19.03 4.42 3.05
CA ASP A 2 19.49 3.12 2.60
C ASP A 2 18.27 2.21 2.42
N VAL A 3 18.18 1.53 1.29
CA VAL A 3 17.09 0.63 0.95
C VAL A 3 17.66 -0.78 0.77
N GLN A 4 17.07 -1.74 1.46
CA GLN A 4 17.36 -3.16 1.26
C GLN A 4 16.14 -3.85 0.65
N ILE A 5 16.36 -4.59 -0.44
CA ILE A 5 15.34 -5.43 -1.04
C ILE A 5 15.43 -6.82 -0.42
N ILE A 6 14.31 -7.28 0.14
CA ILE A 6 14.18 -8.62 0.73
C ILE A 6 13.25 -9.43 -0.17
N PRO A 7 13.74 -10.47 -0.85
CA PRO A 7 12.88 -11.38 -1.60
C PRO A 7 11.86 -12.05 -0.68
N PHE A 8 10.66 -12.29 -1.19
CA PHE A 8 9.58 -12.91 -0.41
C PHE A 8 10.00 -14.23 0.27
N LEU A 9 10.78 -15.06 -0.44
CA LEU A 9 11.25 -16.34 0.09
C LEU A 9 12.21 -16.20 1.28
N ASP A 10 12.90 -15.07 1.38
CA ASP A 10 13.87 -14.81 2.43
C ASP A 10 13.27 -14.08 3.64
N LEU A 11 12.02 -13.60 3.51
CA LEU A 11 11.35 -12.77 4.52
C LEU A 11 11.33 -13.43 5.90
N LYS A 12 11.03 -14.74 5.97
CA LYS A 12 10.96 -15.48 7.25
C LYS A 12 12.30 -15.65 7.96
N GLN A 13 13.40 -15.52 7.23
CA GLN A 13 14.77 -15.73 7.75
C GLN A 13 15.47 -14.39 8.00
N THR A 14 14.88 -13.29 7.57
CA THR A 14 15.47 -11.95 7.67
C THR A 14 15.12 -11.32 9.02
N ASP A 15 16.13 -10.81 9.71
CA ASP A 15 15.92 -9.97 10.88
C ASP A 15 15.38 -8.60 10.42
N LEU A 16 14.16 -8.28 10.78
CA LEU A 16 13.50 -7.03 10.43
C LEU A 16 13.78 -5.90 11.45
N SER A 17 14.46 -6.19 12.54
CA SER A 17 14.70 -5.20 13.61
C SER A 17 15.50 -3.96 13.18
N PRO A 18 16.45 -4.03 12.22
CA PRO A 18 17.22 -2.86 11.82
C PRO A 18 16.47 -1.84 10.95
N PHE A 19 15.31 -2.21 10.38
CA PHE A 19 14.59 -1.35 9.45
C PHE A 19 13.65 -0.41 10.20
N GLU A 20 13.47 0.79 9.68
CA GLU A 20 12.67 1.85 10.28
C GLU A 20 11.28 2.00 9.64
N GLY A 21 11.08 1.40 8.48
CA GLY A 21 9.83 1.34 7.75
C GLY A 21 9.90 0.30 6.65
N PHE A 22 8.76 -0.01 6.05
CA PHE A 22 8.64 -1.08 5.06
C PHE A 22 7.80 -0.65 3.87
N VAL A 23 8.22 -1.10 2.69
CA VAL A 23 7.40 -1.05 1.48
C VAL A 23 7.16 -2.49 1.03
N ILE A 24 5.90 -2.86 0.84
CA ILE A 24 5.50 -4.14 0.26
C ILE A 24 5.09 -3.87 -1.19
N SER A 25 5.93 -4.29 -2.11
CA SER A 25 5.76 -4.01 -3.54
C SER A 25 4.58 -4.74 -4.16
N GLY A 26 4.18 -4.31 -5.35
CA GLY A 26 3.32 -5.06 -6.24
C GLY A 26 3.91 -6.41 -6.64
N ALA A 27 3.05 -7.34 -7.06
CA ALA A 27 3.41 -8.64 -7.60
C ALA A 27 2.37 -9.07 -8.63
N PRO A 28 2.76 -9.80 -9.69
CA PRO A 28 1.83 -10.31 -10.71
C PRO A 28 1.10 -11.57 -10.20
N ILE A 29 0.39 -11.43 -9.07
CA ILE A 29 -0.32 -12.50 -8.37
C ILE A 29 -1.77 -12.09 -8.24
N LEU A 30 -2.68 -12.99 -8.63
CA LEU A 30 -4.13 -12.83 -8.48
C LEU A 30 -4.60 -13.62 -7.25
N LEU A 31 -4.95 -12.89 -6.20
CA LEU A 31 -5.36 -13.47 -4.90
C LEU A 31 -6.68 -14.24 -4.99
N THR A 32 -7.51 -13.96 -6.01
CA THR A 32 -8.75 -14.72 -6.26
C THR A 32 -8.51 -16.03 -7.01
N GLU A 33 -7.31 -16.24 -7.59
CA GLU A 33 -6.97 -17.43 -8.39
C GLU A 33 -6.05 -18.42 -7.66
N ILE A 34 -5.54 -18.03 -6.49
CA ILE A 34 -4.63 -18.84 -5.67
C ILE A 34 -5.15 -19.00 -4.24
N ASP A 35 -4.53 -19.88 -3.47
CA ASP A 35 -4.65 -19.86 -2.01
C ASP A 35 -3.83 -18.69 -1.43
N PRO A 36 -4.43 -17.65 -0.83
CA PRO A 36 -3.72 -16.50 -0.30
C PRO A 36 -3.02 -16.79 1.04
N GLU A 37 -3.35 -17.90 1.73
CA GLU A 37 -2.85 -18.20 3.09
C GLU A 37 -1.32 -18.20 3.23
N PRO A 38 -0.52 -18.71 2.29
CA PRO A 38 0.93 -18.64 2.38
C PRO A 38 1.45 -17.20 2.47
N TYR A 39 0.84 -16.27 1.72
CA TYR A 39 1.20 -14.84 1.74
C TYR A 39 0.70 -14.17 3.02
N ILE A 40 -0.55 -14.40 3.40
CA ILE A 40 -1.12 -13.88 4.64
C ILE A 40 -0.25 -14.30 5.83
N ASN A 41 0.16 -15.56 5.89
CA ASN A 41 1.00 -16.07 6.98
C ASN A 41 2.40 -15.46 6.97
N ALA A 42 3.00 -15.22 5.80
CA ALA A 42 4.31 -14.60 5.69
C ALA A 42 4.31 -13.13 6.14
N PHE A 43 3.22 -12.41 5.90
CA PHE A 43 3.05 -10.99 6.28
C PHE A 43 2.31 -10.78 7.59
N ARG A 44 1.94 -11.82 8.34
CA ARG A 44 1.18 -11.72 9.59
C ARG A 44 1.88 -10.85 10.68
N TRP A 45 3.19 -10.72 10.62
CA TRP A 45 3.96 -9.84 11.51
C TRP A 45 3.49 -8.38 11.47
N ILE A 46 2.93 -7.92 10.34
CA ILE A 46 2.38 -6.57 10.15
C ILE A 46 1.33 -6.23 11.20
N LEU A 47 0.54 -7.19 11.65
CA LEU A 47 -0.52 -6.97 12.64
C LEU A 47 0.03 -6.41 13.96
N ASN A 48 1.25 -6.79 14.33
CA ASN A 48 1.94 -6.35 15.56
C ASN A 48 2.97 -5.24 15.30
N GLU A 49 3.16 -4.83 14.04
CA GLU A 49 4.12 -3.80 13.68
C GLU A 49 3.56 -2.41 13.95
N ASN A 50 4.41 -1.50 14.43
CA ASN A 50 4.08 -0.09 14.66
C ASN A 50 4.89 0.85 13.77
N ARG A 51 5.97 0.37 13.15
CA ARG A 51 6.74 1.16 12.18
C ARG A 51 5.92 1.42 10.92
N PRO A 52 6.20 2.51 10.19
CA PRO A 52 5.46 2.84 8.97
C PRO A 52 5.53 1.73 7.92
N ILE A 53 4.40 1.46 7.28
CA ILE A 53 4.27 0.47 6.20
C ILE A 53 3.53 1.13 5.03
N LEU A 54 4.03 0.92 3.82
CA LEU A 54 3.35 1.23 2.56
C LEU A 54 3.16 -0.06 1.76
N GLY A 55 1.93 -0.49 1.56
CA GLY A 55 1.58 -1.55 0.62
C GLY A 55 1.22 -0.96 -0.74
N ILE A 56 1.82 -1.46 -1.82
CA ILE A 56 1.59 -1.04 -3.21
C ILE A 56 0.94 -2.20 -3.96
N CYS A 57 -0.20 -1.98 -4.62
CA CYS A 57 -0.93 -2.95 -5.41
C CYS A 57 -1.14 -4.28 -4.64
N PHE A 58 -0.40 -5.34 -4.93
CA PHE A 58 -0.45 -6.59 -4.16
C PHE A 58 -0.20 -6.34 -2.65
N GLY A 59 0.75 -5.48 -2.29
CA GLY A 59 1.02 -5.12 -0.89
C GLY A 59 -0.16 -4.44 -0.21
N HIS A 60 -0.90 -3.58 -0.92
CA HIS A 60 -2.16 -2.99 -0.47
C HIS A 60 -3.22 -4.06 -0.20
N GLN A 61 -3.36 -5.01 -1.13
CA GLN A 61 -4.33 -6.10 -1.02
C GLN A 61 -4.00 -7.01 0.17
N ILE A 62 -2.74 -7.41 0.34
CA ILE A 62 -2.29 -8.21 1.50
C ILE A 62 -2.53 -7.47 2.82
N LEU A 63 -2.18 -6.19 2.88
CA LEU A 63 -2.46 -5.36 4.06
C LEU A 63 -3.94 -5.35 4.41
N GLY A 64 -4.80 -5.17 3.41
CA GLY A 64 -6.25 -5.22 3.59
C GLY A 64 -6.76 -6.58 4.06
N LEU A 65 -6.32 -7.67 3.45
CA LEU A 65 -6.73 -9.03 3.82
C LEU A 65 -6.32 -9.40 5.25
N LEU A 66 -5.12 -9.00 5.69
CA LEU A 66 -4.67 -9.15 7.08
C LEU A 66 -5.62 -8.50 8.09
N HIS A 67 -6.30 -7.43 7.69
CA HIS A 67 -7.26 -6.68 8.51
C HIS A 67 -8.72 -7.00 8.18
N GLY A 68 -8.99 -8.08 7.45
CA GLY A 68 -10.33 -8.60 7.19
C GLY A 68 -11.05 -7.99 6.00
N ALA A 69 -10.33 -7.34 5.09
CA ALA A 69 -10.88 -6.96 3.79
C ALA A 69 -11.26 -8.19 2.96
N ARG A 70 -12.18 -7.99 2.04
CA ARG A 70 -12.55 -8.98 1.03
C ARG A 70 -11.95 -8.55 -0.30
N VAL A 71 -11.37 -9.49 -1.02
CA VAL A 71 -10.88 -9.29 -2.38
C VAL A 71 -11.94 -9.76 -3.39
N ALA A 72 -12.06 -9.04 -4.49
CA ALA A 72 -12.92 -9.42 -5.60
C ALA A 72 -12.24 -9.07 -6.93
N ARG A 73 -12.46 -9.93 -7.93
CA ARG A 73 -12.06 -9.63 -9.30
C ARG A 73 -13.06 -8.66 -9.91
N MET A 74 -12.55 -7.60 -10.52
CA MET A 74 -13.29 -6.55 -11.18
C MET A 74 -12.84 -6.39 -12.62
N LYS A 75 -13.32 -5.37 -13.31
CA LYS A 75 -12.79 -4.99 -14.62
C LYS A 75 -11.33 -4.60 -14.47
N GLU A 76 -10.52 -5.01 -15.45
CA GLU A 76 -9.12 -4.63 -15.52
C GLU A 76 -8.96 -3.12 -15.64
N ASP A 77 -8.10 -2.55 -14.79
CA ASP A 77 -7.73 -1.15 -14.78
C ASP A 77 -6.26 -1.03 -15.14
N ARG A 78 -5.96 -0.27 -16.17
CA ARG A 78 -4.63 -0.11 -16.73
C ARG A 78 -4.38 1.33 -17.14
N ASP A 79 -3.12 1.65 -17.34
CA ASP A 79 -2.64 2.97 -17.74
C ASP A 79 -2.84 4.04 -16.65
N PHE A 80 -2.68 5.31 -16.99
CA PHE A 80 -2.87 6.41 -16.06
C PHE A 80 -4.36 6.66 -15.80
N GLN A 81 -4.72 6.72 -14.51
CA GLN A 81 -6.09 7.02 -14.05
C GLN A 81 -6.06 8.22 -13.10
N GLU A 82 -7.14 8.98 -13.12
CA GLU A 82 -7.36 10.07 -12.15
C GLU A 82 -7.73 9.50 -10.79
N ILE A 83 -6.95 9.85 -9.78
CA ILE A 83 -7.15 9.50 -8.37
C ILE A 83 -7.67 10.74 -7.65
N GLU A 84 -8.83 10.62 -7.01
CA GLU A 84 -9.47 11.68 -6.23
C GLU A 84 -9.19 11.47 -4.74
N VAL A 85 -8.61 12.48 -4.08
CA VAL A 85 -8.40 12.49 -2.62
C VAL A 85 -9.73 12.75 -1.93
N ILE A 86 -10.16 11.81 -1.09
CA ILE A 86 -11.40 11.89 -0.30
C ILE A 86 -11.13 12.46 1.09
N LYS A 87 -9.96 12.16 1.62
CA LYS A 87 -9.53 12.56 2.96
C LYS A 87 -8.08 13.02 2.94
N ASP A 88 -7.84 14.23 3.44
CA ASP A 88 -6.50 14.77 3.59
C ASP A 88 -5.63 13.89 4.49
N ASP A 89 -4.42 13.64 4.04
CA ASP A 89 -3.39 12.94 4.81
C ASP A 89 -1.99 13.39 4.40
N LEU A 90 -1.03 13.23 5.31
CA LEU A 90 0.38 13.55 5.07
C LEU A 90 0.98 12.78 3.89
N LEU A 91 0.43 11.60 3.56
CA LEU A 91 0.85 10.84 2.39
C LEU A 91 0.63 11.61 1.08
N PHE A 92 -0.40 12.47 1.03
CA PHE A 92 -0.75 13.26 -0.15
C PHE A 92 -0.26 14.72 -0.09
N GLU A 93 0.54 15.07 0.91
CA GLU A 93 1.10 16.42 0.98
C GLU A 93 1.81 16.79 -0.32
N ARG A 94 1.63 18.02 -0.79
CA ARG A 94 2.13 18.55 -2.08
C ARG A 94 1.50 17.95 -3.35
N LEU A 95 0.55 17.05 -3.24
CA LEU A 95 -0.26 16.58 -4.37
C LEU A 95 -1.53 17.43 -4.49
N PRO A 96 -2.08 17.62 -5.71
CA PRO A 96 -3.42 18.20 -5.88
C PRO A 96 -4.50 17.22 -5.40
N ASP A 97 -5.73 17.73 -5.22
CA ASP A 97 -6.88 16.91 -4.80
C ASP A 97 -7.23 15.81 -5.83
N VAL A 98 -6.87 16.03 -7.09
CA VAL A 98 -6.97 15.04 -8.17
C VAL A 98 -5.64 14.98 -8.88
N PHE A 99 -5.09 13.76 -9.00
CA PHE A 99 -3.82 13.51 -9.66
C PHE A 99 -3.84 12.18 -10.42
N GLU A 100 -2.96 12.02 -11.39
CA GLU A 100 -2.88 10.79 -12.19
C GLU A 100 -1.83 9.82 -11.62
N MET A 101 -2.20 8.54 -11.53
CA MET A 101 -1.31 7.44 -11.16
C MET A 101 -1.45 6.28 -12.15
N GLN A 102 -0.36 5.54 -12.34
CA GLN A 102 -0.33 4.33 -13.15
C GLN A 102 -1.08 3.20 -12.44
N GLU A 103 -2.01 2.58 -13.16
CA GLU A 103 -2.74 1.39 -12.74
C GLU A 103 -2.32 0.17 -13.55
N ASP A 104 -2.33 -1.00 -12.91
CA ASP A 104 -2.20 -2.30 -13.56
C ASP A 104 -2.76 -3.40 -12.63
N HIS A 105 -4.08 -3.47 -12.50
CA HIS A 105 -4.73 -4.46 -11.67
C HIS A 105 -6.12 -4.83 -12.17
N CYS A 106 -6.65 -5.97 -11.72
CA CYS A 106 -8.02 -6.40 -11.94
C CYS A 106 -8.67 -6.94 -10.64
N GLU A 107 -7.99 -6.85 -9.53
CA GLU A 107 -8.51 -7.21 -8.21
C GLU A 107 -8.57 -5.99 -7.32
N HIS A 108 -9.69 -5.86 -6.59
CA HIS A 108 -9.98 -4.78 -5.67
C HIS A 108 -10.26 -5.35 -4.29
N ILE A 109 -9.98 -4.57 -3.25
CA ILE A 109 -10.32 -4.95 -1.88
C ILE A 109 -11.30 -3.97 -1.25
N SER A 110 -12.13 -4.47 -0.35
CA SER A 110 -12.95 -3.59 0.50
C SER A 110 -12.07 -2.86 1.52
N VAL A 111 -12.55 -1.72 2.03
CA VAL A 111 -11.87 -1.00 3.12
C VAL A 111 -12.10 -1.74 4.43
N PRO A 112 -11.05 -2.16 5.16
CA PRO A 112 -11.21 -2.78 6.48
C PRO A 112 -11.78 -1.79 7.51
N LYS A 113 -12.47 -2.28 8.55
CA LYS A 113 -13.13 -1.41 9.55
C LYS A 113 -12.18 -0.48 10.31
N ASN A 114 -10.93 -0.90 10.52
CA ASN A 114 -9.91 -0.13 11.21
C ASN A 114 -9.05 0.73 10.29
N PHE A 115 -9.49 0.91 9.03
CA PHE A 115 -8.88 1.81 8.06
C PHE A 115 -9.83 2.94 7.69
N ASP A 116 -9.25 4.07 7.35
CA ASP A 116 -9.90 5.17 6.65
C ASP A 116 -9.64 5.05 5.15
N LEU A 117 -10.66 5.31 4.34
CA LEU A 117 -10.50 5.49 2.91
C LEU A 117 -9.91 6.89 2.67
N LEU A 118 -8.81 6.97 1.92
CA LEU A 118 -8.12 8.20 1.62
C LEU A 118 -8.35 8.70 0.20
N ALA A 119 -8.45 7.79 -0.76
CA ALA A 119 -8.64 8.16 -2.17
C ALA A 119 -9.42 7.09 -2.94
N CYS A 120 -10.09 7.52 -4.01
CA CYS A 120 -10.82 6.65 -4.94
C CYS A 120 -10.56 7.05 -6.39
N SER A 121 -11.02 6.20 -7.33
CA SER A 121 -11.16 6.50 -8.75
C SER A 121 -12.53 6.06 -9.26
N ASP A 122 -12.83 6.34 -10.52
CA ASP A 122 -14.05 5.84 -11.17
C ASP A 122 -14.09 4.30 -11.25
N ALA A 123 -12.93 3.66 -11.33
CA ALA A 123 -12.80 2.21 -11.47
C ALA A 123 -12.65 1.49 -10.12
N CYS A 124 -12.05 2.13 -9.12
CA CYS A 124 -11.72 1.52 -7.84
C CYS A 124 -12.07 2.43 -6.65
N ILE A 125 -12.89 1.91 -5.74
CA ILE A 125 -13.29 2.67 -4.53
C ILE A 125 -12.11 2.79 -3.57
N ASN A 126 -11.32 1.74 -3.38
CA ASN A 126 -10.22 1.72 -2.42
C ASN A 126 -8.87 1.88 -3.14
N GLU A 127 -8.65 3.06 -3.67
CA GLU A 127 -7.35 3.43 -4.26
C GLU A 127 -6.28 3.69 -3.22
N ALA A 128 -6.67 4.25 -2.09
CA ALA A 128 -5.76 4.44 -0.98
C ALA A 128 -6.49 4.37 0.37
N MET A 129 -5.84 3.73 1.32
CA MET A 129 -6.35 3.58 2.69
C MET A 129 -5.23 3.74 3.72
N LYS A 130 -5.60 4.10 4.96
CA LYS A 130 -4.69 4.22 6.10
C LYS A 130 -5.31 3.60 7.34
N HIS A 131 -4.50 2.87 8.10
CA HIS A 131 -4.91 2.41 9.42
C HIS A 131 -5.15 3.59 10.37
N LYS A 132 -6.24 3.53 11.17
CA LYS A 132 -6.67 4.64 12.03
C LYS A 132 -5.65 5.00 13.12
N ASP A 133 -4.94 4.00 13.63
CA ASP A 133 -4.04 4.14 14.78
C ASP A 133 -2.54 3.97 14.43
N LYS A 134 -2.21 3.55 13.20
CA LYS A 134 -0.84 3.26 12.76
C LYS A 134 -0.51 3.97 11.45
N LEU A 135 0.76 4.18 11.18
CA LEU A 135 1.24 4.68 9.89
C LEU A 135 1.35 3.53 8.85
N HIS A 136 0.28 2.75 8.73
CA HIS A 136 0.14 1.71 7.75
C HIS A 136 -0.76 2.19 6.62
N TYR A 137 -0.20 2.31 5.45
CA TYR A 137 -0.84 2.80 4.24
C TYR A 137 -0.94 1.69 3.19
N GLY A 138 -1.99 1.69 2.42
CA GLY A 138 -2.12 0.89 1.22
C GLY A 138 -2.54 1.76 0.05
N VAL A 139 -1.89 1.60 -1.10
CA VAL A 139 -2.27 2.23 -2.36
C VAL A 139 -2.41 1.16 -3.44
N GLN A 140 -3.51 1.20 -4.19
CA GLN A 140 -3.78 0.21 -5.24
C GLN A 140 -2.97 0.51 -6.51
N PHE A 141 -2.76 1.77 -6.81
CA PHE A 141 -1.94 2.25 -7.92
C PHE A 141 -0.43 2.06 -7.68
N HIS A 142 0.38 2.31 -8.72
CA HIS A 142 1.82 2.13 -8.76
C HIS A 142 2.58 3.46 -8.72
N PRO A 143 2.85 4.06 -7.55
CA PRO A 143 3.58 5.33 -7.45
C PRO A 143 5.00 5.22 -8.01
N GLU A 144 5.63 4.05 -7.95
CA GLU A 144 7.00 3.81 -8.42
C GLU A 144 7.19 4.01 -9.93
N VAL A 145 6.10 4.01 -10.70
CA VAL A 145 6.11 4.23 -12.16
C VAL A 145 5.19 5.37 -12.59
N SER A 146 4.71 6.20 -11.66
CA SER A 146 3.76 7.29 -11.91
C SER A 146 4.42 8.67 -12.08
N GLY A 147 5.70 8.72 -12.35
CA GLY A 147 6.42 9.95 -12.62
C GLY A 147 6.48 10.90 -11.42
N ASN A 148 6.24 12.19 -11.64
CA ASN A 148 6.44 13.21 -10.61
C ASN A 148 5.51 13.05 -9.41
N TYR A 149 4.23 12.78 -9.61
CA TYR A 149 3.27 12.59 -8.52
C TYR A 149 3.58 11.35 -7.68
N GLY A 150 4.01 10.27 -8.35
CA GLY A 150 4.47 9.06 -7.67
C GLY A 150 5.70 9.32 -6.80
N ASN A 151 6.67 10.07 -7.32
CA ASN A 151 7.87 10.46 -6.56
C ASN A 151 7.51 11.29 -5.32
N ILE A 152 6.60 12.27 -5.44
CA ILE A 152 6.13 13.08 -4.32
C ILE A 152 5.50 12.20 -3.23
N LEU A 153 4.66 11.23 -3.61
CA LEU A 153 4.03 10.30 -2.67
C LEU A 153 5.09 9.46 -1.93
N LEU A 154 6.07 8.92 -2.64
CA LEU A 154 7.16 8.13 -2.04
C LEU A 154 8.06 8.97 -1.13
N GLU A 155 8.32 10.23 -1.49
CA GLU A 155 9.02 11.19 -0.63
C GLU A 155 8.23 11.48 0.66
N ASN A 156 6.90 11.66 0.56
CA ASN A 156 6.04 11.87 1.72
C ASN A 156 6.06 10.66 2.64
N PHE A 157 5.94 9.44 2.11
CA PHE A 157 6.07 8.23 2.92
C PHE A 157 7.44 8.14 3.60
N THR A 158 8.51 8.44 2.88
CA THR A 158 9.87 8.51 3.42
C THR A 158 9.98 9.51 4.56
N ALA A 159 9.40 10.70 4.42
CA ALA A 159 9.37 11.70 5.49
C ALA A 159 8.61 11.20 6.73
N LEU A 160 7.52 10.45 6.54
CA LEU A 160 6.79 9.81 7.64
C LEU A 160 7.68 8.80 8.39
N VAL A 161 8.44 7.96 7.69
CA VAL A 161 9.41 7.03 8.31
C VAL A 161 10.43 7.79 9.14
N MET A 162 11.06 8.82 8.55
CA MET A 162 12.09 9.63 9.25
C MET A 162 11.54 10.39 10.46
N SER A 163 10.26 10.76 10.45
CA SER A 163 9.64 11.47 11.57
C SER A 163 9.51 10.62 12.84
N GLN A 164 9.50 9.29 12.70
CA GLN A 164 9.41 8.37 13.85
C GLN A 164 10.74 8.22 14.59
N GLN A 165 11.87 8.51 13.94
CA GLN A 165 13.21 8.45 14.56
C GLN A 165 13.45 9.54 15.61
N LYS A 166 12.66 10.62 15.59
CA LYS A 166 12.86 11.79 16.45
C LYS A 166 12.07 11.72 17.76
N LYS A 167 11.34 10.63 18.00
CA LYS A 167 10.59 10.37 19.21
C LYS A 167 11.30 9.35 20.10
#